data_5da2d4e91397400fddf75ebc33156819
#
_entry.id   5da2d4e91397400fddf75ebc33156819
#
_cell.length_a   1.000
_cell.length_b   1.000
_cell.length_c   1.000
_cell.angle_alpha   90.00
_cell.angle_beta   90.00
_cell.angle_gamma   90.00
#
_symmetry.space_group_name_H-M   'P 1'
#
loop_
_entity.id
_entity.type
_entity.pdbx_description
1 polymer ?
#
loop_
_entity_poly.entity_id
_entity_poly.type
_entity_poly.pdbx_seq_one_letter_code
_entity_poly.pdbx_strand_id
1 'polypeptide(L)' 'MAWRVIDAAGEVWHVQPAAERRANAALWQLILSFRAASAQRRAFWAALPIESMSKSSLFHQADRISDDTLREVIVQHVA' A
#
# COMPACT_ATOMS: atom_id res chain seq x y z
N MET A 1 13.41 5.51 0.11
CA MET A 1 13.23 4.87 -1.21
C MET A 1 11.84 4.24 -1.28
N ALA A 2 11.13 4.42 -2.38
CA ALA A 2 9.81 3.82 -2.54
C ALA A 2 9.94 2.32 -2.79
N TRP A 3 9.04 1.56 -2.21
CA TRP A 3 8.94 0.11 -2.47
C TRP A 3 8.46 -0.17 -3.89
N ARG A 4 7.46 0.58 -4.34
CA ARG A 4 6.95 0.53 -5.72
C ARG A 4 6.70 1.92 -6.24
N VAL A 5 6.85 2.09 -7.55
CA VAL A 5 6.50 3.33 -8.25
C VAL A 5 5.47 2.96 -9.31
N ILE A 6 4.28 3.55 -9.22
CA ILE A 6 3.14 3.19 -10.05
C ILE A 6 2.61 4.40 -10.80
N ASP A 7 2.45 4.27 -12.12
CA ASP A 7 1.77 5.28 -12.94
C ASP A 7 0.28 4.98 -12.93
N ALA A 8 -0.51 5.91 -12.41
CA ALA A 8 -1.96 5.75 -12.35
C ALA A 8 -2.64 7.11 -12.28
N ALA A 9 -3.81 7.20 -12.91
CA ALA A 9 -4.63 8.42 -12.88
C ALA A 9 -3.86 9.68 -13.30
N GLY A 10 -2.95 9.55 -14.27
CA GLY A 10 -2.17 10.67 -14.79
C GLY A 10 -1.04 11.16 -13.90
N GLU A 11 -0.71 10.41 -12.85
CA GLU A 11 0.35 10.78 -11.91
C GLU A 11 1.24 9.59 -11.60
N VAL A 12 2.43 9.88 -11.09
CA VAL A 12 3.34 8.87 -10.55
C VAL A 12 3.11 8.78 -9.05
N TRP A 13 2.94 7.57 -8.55
CA TRP A 13 2.68 7.31 -7.14
C TRP A 13 3.81 6.50 -6.53
N HIS A 14 4.27 6.92 -5.36
CA HIS A 14 5.23 6.17 -4.57
C HIS A 14 4.48 5.39 -3.51
N VAL A 15 4.69 4.07 -3.47
CA VAL A 15 3.96 3.17 -2.59
C VAL A 15 4.91 2.56 -1.58
N GLN A 16 4.51 2.50 -0.33
CA GLN A 16 5.28 1.90 0.75
C GLN A 16 4.38 0.97 1.57
N PRO A 17 4.86 -0.23 1.93
CA PRO A 17 4.10 -1.10 2.81
C PRO A 17 4.37 -0.76 4.27
N ALA A 18 3.37 -1.01 5.11
CA ALA A 18 3.48 -0.89 6.55
C ALA A 18 2.67 -2.01 7.19
N ALA A 19 2.99 -2.33 8.43
CA ALA A 19 2.26 -3.32 9.20
C ALA A 19 1.58 -2.63 10.37
N GLU A 20 0.31 -2.93 10.59
CA GLU A 20 -0.45 -2.41 11.70
C GLU A 20 -1.03 -3.56 12.51
N ARG A 21 -1.01 -3.44 13.84
CA ARG A 21 -1.62 -4.39 14.73
C ARG A 21 -2.38 -3.62 15.79
N ARG A 22 -3.67 -3.91 15.90
CA ARG A 22 -4.49 -3.31 16.95
C ARG A 22 -4.14 -3.93 18.31
N ALA A 23 -4.34 -3.16 19.37
CA ALA A 23 -4.26 -3.70 20.73
C ALA A 23 -5.21 -4.90 20.82
N ASN A 24 -4.80 -5.96 21.43
CA ASN A 24 -5.57 -7.20 21.60
C ASN A 24 -5.73 -8.04 20.32
N ALA A 25 -5.07 -7.67 19.23
CA ALA A 25 -5.09 -8.47 18.02
C ALA A 25 -3.82 -9.30 17.92
N ALA A 26 -3.96 -10.56 17.47
CA ALA A 26 -2.82 -11.45 17.28
C ALA A 26 -2.16 -11.27 15.92
N LEU A 27 -2.89 -10.69 14.95
CA LEU A 27 -2.44 -10.61 13.57
C LEU A 27 -2.02 -9.19 13.19
N TRP A 28 -1.00 -9.11 12.36
CA TRP A 28 -0.59 -7.88 11.70
C TRP A 28 -1.36 -7.73 10.39
N GLN A 29 -1.82 -6.54 10.09
CA GLN A 29 -2.53 -6.23 8.86
C GLN A 29 -1.65 -5.38 7.95
N LEU A 30 -1.71 -5.65 6.65
CA LEU A 30 -0.96 -4.88 5.66
C LEU A 30 -1.67 -3.56 5.37
N ILE A 31 -0.92 -2.48 5.51
CA ILE A 31 -1.34 -1.14 5.17
C ILE A 31 -0.41 -0.63 4.08
N LEU A 32 -0.94 -0.01 3.06
CA LEU A 32 -0.13 0.61 2.02
C LEU A 32 -0.28 2.12 2.08
N SER A 33 0.85 2.81 2.00
CA SER A 33 0.91 4.26 1.92
C SER A 33 1.12 4.63 0.46
N PHE A 34 0.26 5.49 -0.07
CA PHE A 34 0.33 5.98 -1.45
C PHE A 34 0.57 7.47 -1.43
N ARG A 35 1.60 7.90 -2.13
CA ARG A 35 1.96 9.32 -2.20
C ARG A 35 2.21 9.72 -3.64
N ALA A 36 1.45 10.70 -4.14
CA ALA A 36 1.68 11.23 -5.47
C ALA A 36 2.96 12.05 -5.51
N ALA A 37 3.73 11.90 -6.58
CA ALA A 37 4.99 12.63 -6.75
C ALA A 37 4.77 14.07 -7.21
N SER A 38 3.53 14.46 -7.51
CA SER A 38 3.23 15.81 -7.99
C SER A 38 3.40 16.86 -6.90
N ALA A 39 3.54 18.12 -7.31
CA ALA A 39 3.66 19.24 -6.37
C ALA A 39 2.42 19.41 -5.49
N GLN A 40 1.27 18.90 -5.90
CA GLN A 40 0.03 18.98 -5.15
C GLN A 40 -0.06 17.95 -4.03
N ARG A 41 0.82 16.99 -4.00
CA ARG A 41 1.04 16.02 -2.92
C ARG A 41 -0.23 15.36 -2.40
N ARG A 42 -0.84 14.57 -3.22
CA ARG A 42 -1.92 13.70 -2.75
C ARG A 42 -1.31 12.51 -2.03
N ALA A 43 -1.89 12.16 -0.91
CA ALA A 43 -1.44 10.99 -0.16
C ALA A 43 -2.63 10.33 0.53
N PHE A 44 -2.61 9.01 0.61
CA PHE A 44 -3.62 8.28 1.33
C PHE A 44 -3.06 6.93 1.78
N TRP A 45 -3.77 6.29 2.72
CA TRP A 45 -3.46 4.96 3.21
C TRP A 45 -4.58 4.01 2.84
N ALA A 46 -4.25 2.79 2.48
CA ALA A 46 -5.23 1.77 2.19
C ALA A 46 -4.87 0.49 2.93
N ALA A 47 -5.85 -0.07 3.64
CA ALA A 47 -5.69 -1.37 4.28
C ALA A 47 -6.05 -2.45 3.27
N LEU A 48 -5.22 -3.47 3.14
CA LEU A 48 -5.51 -4.61 2.29
C LEU A 48 -5.91 -5.81 3.15
N PRO A 49 -6.74 -6.71 2.63
CA PRO A 49 -7.19 -7.89 3.38
C PRO A 49 -6.09 -8.96 3.47
N ILE A 50 -4.90 -8.57 3.87
CA ILE A 50 -3.75 -9.45 4.03
C ILE A 50 -3.29 -9.35 5.47
N GLU A 51 -3.29 -10.46 6.17
CA GLU A 51 -2.92 -10.53 7.58
C GLU A 51 -1.90 -11.62 7.81
N SER A 52 -1.07 -11.48 8.83
CA SER A 52 -0.08 -12.48 9.18
C SER A 52 0.31 -12.38 10.64
N MET A 53 0.77 -13.49 11.20
CA MET A 53 1.29 -13.56 12.56
C MET A 53 2.60 -12.80 12.72
N SER A 54 3.35 -12.59 11.64
CA SER A 54 4.62 -11.89 11.68
C SER A 54 4.68 -10.80 10.62
N LYS A 55 5.41 -9.72 10.93
CA LYS A 55 5.65 -8.64 9.96
C LYS A 55 6.43 -9.15 8.75
N SER A 56 7.41 -10.01 8.99
CA SER A 56 8.25 -10.56 7.93
C SER A 56 7.41 -11.28 6.89
N SER A 57 6.51 -12.15 7.33
CA SER A 57 5.60 -12.86 6.44
C SER A 57 4.66 -11.90 5.70
N LEU A 58 4.19 -10.87 6.41
CA LEU A 58 3.30 -9.88 5.83
C LEU A 58 3.97 -9.14 4.67
N PHE A 59 5.20 -8.68 4.87
CA PHE A 59 5.94 -7.97 3.82
C PHE A 59 6.32 -8.90 2.67
N HIS A 60 6.57 -10.16 2.96
CA HIS A 60 6.83 -11.15 1.93
C HIS A 60 5.59 -11.34 1.03
N GLN A 61 4.42 -11.40 1.63
CA GLN A 61 3.16 -11.47 0.88
C GLN A 61 2.91 -10.18 0.09
N ALA A 62 3.27 -9.03 0.64
CA ALA A 62 3.13 -7.75 -0.05
C ALA A 62 3.93 -7.71 -1.35
N ASP A 63 5.11 -8.32 -1.37
CA ASP A 63 5.96 -8.36 -2.57
C ASP A 63 5.29 -9.10 -3.73
N ARG A 64 4.28 -9.91 -3.46
CA ARG A 64 3.55 -10.67 -4.48
C ARG A 64 2.39 -9.90 -5.08
N ILE A 65 2.06 -8.74 -4.53
CA ILE A 65 0.99 -7.91 -5.06
C ILE A 65 1.44 -7.35 -6.41
N SER A 66 0.59 -7.48 -7.43
CA SER A 66 0.92 -6.98 -8.76
C SER A 66 0.80 -5.47 -8.82
N ASP A 67 1.55 -4.85 -9.74
CA ASP A 67 1.43 -3.43 -10.00
C ASP A 67 0.03 -3.07 -10.47
N ASP A 68 -0.63 -3.96 -11.21
CA ASP A 68 -2.00 -3.72 -11.66
C ASP A 68 -2.98 -3.62 -10.49
N THR A 69 -2.81 -4.44 -9.45
CA THR A 69 -3.62 -4.36 -8.25
C THR A 69 -3.41 -3.01 -7.55
N LEU A 70 -2.17 -2.57 -7.44
CA LEU A 70 -1.86 -1.28 -6.82
C LEU A 70 -2.43 -0.12 -7.63
N ARG A 71 -2.35 -0.20 -8.96
CA ARG A 71 -2.91 0.81 -9.85
C ARG A 71 -4.42 0.91 -9.67
N GLU A 72 -5.08 -0.24 -9.53
CA GLU A 72 -6.53 -0.27 -9.33
C GLU A 72 -6.93 0.40 -8.01
N VAL A 73 -6.19 0.17 -6.93
CA VAL A 73 -6.43 0.83 -5.65
C VAL A 73 -6.35 2.35 -5.81
N ILE A 74 -5.33 2.83 -6.52
CA ILE A 74 -5.15 4.25 -6.76
C ILE A 74 -6.32 4.83 -7.57
N VAL A 75 -6.67 4.17 -8.66
CA VAL A 75 -7.74 4.63 -9.56
C VAL A 75 -9.07 4.71 -8.79
N GLN A 76 -9.36 3.72 -7.96
CA GLN A 76 -10.60 3.73 -7.17
C GLN A 76 -10.61 4.87 -6.14
N HIS A 77 -9.45 5.19 -5.58
CA HIS A 77 -9.36 6.26 -4.59
C HIS A 77 -9.58 7.64 -5.21
N VAL A 78 -9.02 7.87 -6.41
CA VAL A 78 -9.10 9.19 -7.04
C VAL A 78 -10.32 9.36 -7.93
N ALA A 79 -11.08 8.32 -8.14
CA ALA A 79 -12.29 8.36 -8.97
C ALA A 79 -13.41 9.14 -8.29
#